data_1f044569684ea843362569473192b2bb
#
_entry.id   1f044569684ea843362569473192b2bb
#
_cell.length_a   1.000
_cell.length_b   1.000
_cell.length_c   1.000
_cell.angle_alpha   90.00
_cell.angle_beta   90.00
_cell.angle_gamma   90.00
#
_symmetry.space_group_name_H-M   'P 1'
#
loop_
_entity.id
_entity.type
_entity.pdbx_description
1 polymer ?
#
loop_
_entity_poly.entity_id
_entity_poly.type
_entity_poly.pdbx_seq_one_letter_code
_entity_poly.pdbx_strand_id
1 'polypeptide(L)'
;MVVGRYPGSRTVRRGLTCTDGSRHSEGALVMTAVARGSRSRCLAGDHGVALRSLRAAAENYAALGWPVLPGPVCDGLTTWDPVSFERLGGRESTMSPSEATVDRRVVSKWWAVHRQAILAPVGEHFDVVRAPTHLGWRALAAFDGGCPLGPMALSPHGAFFFVEPGTCGDSELASGVEVLSSGDLVVLPPSRVVAGVVWWRISPLERDLLGDGAGILRKLAELSGESA
;
A
#
# COMPACT_ATOMS: atom_id res chain seq x y z
N MET A 1 -7.21 -6.05 0.10
CA MET A 1 -6.01 -6.60 -0.52
C MET A 1 -6.40 -7.89 -1.17
N VAL A 2 -6.55 -7.86 -2.47
CA VAL A 2 -6.76 -9.09 -3.22
C VAL A 2 -5.46 -9.87 -3.18
N VAL A 3 -5.49 -11.10 -2.69
CA VAL A 3 -4.37 -12.02 -2.80
C VAL A 3 -4.31 -12.49 -4.24
N GLY A 4 -3.62 -11.71 -5.08
CA GLY A 4 -3.20 -12.18 -6.39
C GLY A 4 -2.23 -13.35 -6.20
N ARG A 5 -2.52 -14.52 -6.73
CA ARG A 5 -1.61 -15.66 -6.77
C ARG A 5 -0.33 -15.25 -7.50
N TYR A 6 0.78 -15.12 -6.79
CA TYR A 6 2.10 -15.02 -7.40
C TYR A 6 2.55 -16.40 -7.88
N PRO A 7 2.98 -16.55 -9.16
CA PRO A 7 3.61 -17.76 -9.62
C PRO A 7 4.98 -17.94 -8.95
N GLY A 8 5.26 -19.16 -8.51
CA GLY A 8 6.42 -19.54 -7.74
C GLY A 8 7.76 -19.14 -8.36
N SER A 9 8.63 -18.58 -7.54
CA SER A 9 10.02 -18.30 -7.83
C SER A 9 10.81 -19.63 -7.99
N ARG A 10 11.27 -19.93 -9.20
CA ARG A 10 12.29 -20.95 -9.45
C ARG A 10 13.63 -20.45 -8.95
N THR A 11 14.15 -21.11 -7.93
CA THR A 11 15.52 -20.94 -7.45
C THR A 11 16.51 -21.43 -8.50
N VAL A 12 17.20 -20.52 -9.17
CA VAL A 12 18.35 -20.83 -10.01
C VAL A 12 19.59 -20.74 -9.15
N ARG A 13 20.15 -21.89 -8.75
CA ARG A 13 21.50 -21.98 -8.22
C ARG A 13 22.49 -21.77 -9.38
N ARG A 14 23.23 -20.69 -9.37
CA ARG A 14 24.47 -20.55 -10.13
C ARG A 14 25.64 -20.58 -9.16
N GLY A 15 26.43 -21.65 -9.27
CA GLY A 15 27.75 -21.74 -8.65
C GLY A 15 28.70 -20.76 -9.33
N LEU A 16 29.46 -20.03 -8.53
CA LEU A 16 30.60 -19.24 -8.96
C LEU A 16 31.86 -19.89 -8.38
N THR A 17 32.65 -20.45 -9.29
CA THR A 17 34.02 -20.88 -9.03
C THR A 17 34.94 -19.67 -8.97
N CYS A 18 35.71 -19.56 -7.89
CA CYS A 18 36.81 -18.62 -7.79
C CYS A 18 37.99 -19.08 -8.66
N THR A 19 38.54 -18.19 -9.48
CA THR A 19 39.91 -18.29 -9.97
C THR A 19 40.66 -17.02 -9.61
N ASP A 20 41.79 -17.27 -8.99
CA ASP A 20 42.84 -16.38 -8.52
C ASP A 20 43.57 -15.70 -9.70
N GLY A 21 44.03 -14.47 -9.51
CA GLY A 21 44.79 -13.77 -10.54
C GLY A 21 45.26 -12.35 -10.12
N SER A 22 46.37 -12.29 -9.50
CA SER A 22 47.20 -11.18 -8.96
C SER A 22 47.47 -9.97 -9.86
N ARG A 23 47.70 -8.82 -9.22
CA ARG A 23 48.77 -7.80 -9.26
C ARG A 23 48.41 -6.36 -9.63
N HIS A 24 48.85 -5.48 -8.67
CA HIS A 24 49.42 -4.09 -8.78
C HIS A 24 48.46 -2.98 -9.25
N SER A 25 48.36 -1.81 -8.65
CA SER A 25 49.22 -0.97 -7.80
C SER A 25 48.43 0.25 -7.29
N GLU A 26 48.80 0.72 -6.11
CA GLU A 26 48.85 2.06 -5.56
C GLU A 26 47.82 3.14 -5.92
N GLY A 27 47.19 3.68 -4.86
CA GLY A 27 46.40 4.90 -4.87
C GLY A 27 45.71 5.10 -3.53
N ALA A 28 46.49 5.49 -2.49
CA ALA A 28 45.98 5.81 -1.17
C ALA A 28 45.03 7.02 -1.23
N LEU A 29 43.85 6.90 -0.65
CA LEU A 29 43.19 8.01 0.03
C LEU A 29 42.41 7.48 1.24
N VAL A 30 43.00 7.73 2.39
CA VAL A 30 42.47 7.53 3.71
C VAL A 30 41.26 8.42 3.89
N MET A 31 40.09 7.85 4.13
CA MET A 31 39.02 8.52 4.88
C MET A 31 38.47 7.56 5.93
N THR A 32 39.15 7.60 7.05
CA THR A 32 38.66 7.08 8.31
C THR A 32 37.52 7.96 8.78
N ALA A 33 36.32 7.51 8.69
CA ALA A 33 35.22 8.07 9.47
C ALA A 33 34.61 6.94 10.31
N VAL A 34 35.17 6.81 11.50
CA VAL A 34 34.60 6.03 12.60
C VAL A 34 33.35 6.73 13.08
N ALA A 35 32.18 6.25 12.73
CA ALA A 35 30.96 6.55 13.42
C ALA A 35 30.50 5.32 14.22
N ARG A 36 31.19 5.06 15.32
CA ARG A 36 30.65 4.25 16.41
C ARG A 36 29.69 5.13 17.22
N GLY A 37 28.45 4.67 17.38
CA GLY A 37 27.58 5.15 18.43
C GLY A 37 26.37 5.91 17.92
N SER A 38 25.29 5.21 17.78
CA SER A 38 23.91 5.62 18.09
C SER A 38 22.88 4.74 17.39
N ARG A 39 22.89 3.43 17.64
CA ARG A 39 21.83 2.53 17.12
C ARG A 39 20.67 2.27 18.08
N SER A 40 20.67 2.83 19.28
CA SER A 40 19.65 2.49 20.28
C SER A 40 18.67 3.59 20.67
N ARG A 41 18.82 4.82 20.19
CA ARG A 41 17.90 5.91 20.55
C ARG A 41 16.84 6.26 19.50
N CYS A 42 16.99 5.85 18.24
CA CYS A 42 16.04 6.17 17.19
C CYS A 42 14.76 5.30 17.20
N LEU A 43 14.82 4.08 17.74
CA LEU A 43 13.71 3.14 17.63
C LEU A 43 12.49 3.47 18.51
N ALA A 44 12.69 4.00 19.72
CA ALA A 44 11.58 4.29 20.63
C ALA A 44 10.81 5.57 20.23
N GLY A 45 11.49 6.60 19.75
CA GLY A 45 10.88 7.84 19.26
C GLY A 45 10.09 7.62 17.98
N ASP A 46 10.66 6.88 17.05
CA ASP A 46 10.04 6.55 15.76
C ASP A 46 8.80 5.68 15.91
N HIS A 47 8.83 4.73 16.86
CA HIS A 47 7.67 3.89 17.15
C HIS A 47 6.46 4.71 17.64
N GLY A 48 6.67 5.59 18.60
CA GLY A 48 5.59 6.42 19.14
C GLY A 48 5.00 7.42 18.14
N VAL A 49 5.82 7.98 17.24
CA VAL A 49 5.34 8.88 16.18
C VAL A 49 4.52 8.11 15.15
N ALA A 50 5.01 6.97 14.67
CA ALA A 50 4.30 6.16 13.68
C ALA A 50 2.99 5.59 14.22
N LEU A 51 2.93 5.19 15.50
CA LEU A 51 1.72 4.71 16.13
C LEU A 51 0.65 5.81 16.22
N ARG A 52 1.03 7.01 16.63
CA ARG A 52 0.11 8.16 16.66
C ARG A 52 -0.40 8.54 15.27
N SER A 53 0.46 8.45 14.27
CA SER A 53 0.09 8.71 12.87
C SER A 53 -0.94 7.71 12.34
N LEU A 54 -0.75 6.41 12.58
CA LEU A 54 -1.70 5.37 12.19
C LEU A 54 -3.05 5.53 12.89
N ARG A 55 -3.04 5.76 14.21
CA ARG A 55 -4.25 5.98 14.97
C ARG A 55 -5.03 7.20 14.48
N ALA A 56 -4.36 8.34 14.31
CA ALA A 56 -4.99 9.55 13.81
C ALA A 56 -5.57 9.37 12.41
N ALA A 57 -4.85 8.67 11.52
CA ALA A 57 -5.36 8.36 10.19
C ALA A 57 -6.61 7.47 10.24
N ALA A 58 -6.60 6.40 11.03
CA ALA A 58 -7.76 5.53 11.19
C ALA A 58 -8.99 6.27 11.76
N GLU A 59 -8.77 7.14 12.77
CA GLU A 59 -9.83 7.99 13.33
C GLU A 59 -10.38 8.99 12.30
N ASN A 60 -9.54 9.51 11.41
CA ASN A 60 -9.95 10.40 10.31
C ASN A 60 -10.79 9.65 9.27
N TYR A 61 -10.41 8.43 8.87
CA TYR A 61 -11.22 7.63 7.95
C TYR A 61 -12.59 7.30 8.55
N ALA A 62 -12.63 6.90 9.81
CA ALA A 62 -13.90 6.70 10.51
C ALA A 62 -14.77 7.96 10.55
N ALA A 63 -14.15 9.14 10.69
CA ALA A 63 -14.86 10.43 10.66
C ALA A 63 -15.40 10.79 9.26
N LEU A 64 -14.74 10.31 8.19
CA LEU A 64 -15.25 10.40 6.81
C LEU A 64 -16.37 9.41 6.51
N GLY A 65 -16.73 8.52 7.45
CA GLY A 65 -17.69 7.45 7.23
C GLY A 65 -17.10 6.21 6.54
N TRP A 66 -15.79 6.14 6.39
CA TRP A 66 -15.12 4.96 5.85
C TRP A 66 -14.88 3.95 6.98
N PRO A 67 -15.53 2.77 6.96
CA PRO A 67 -15.29 1.78 7.98
C PRO A 67 -13.88 1.22 7.86
N VAL A 68 -13.23 1.05 9.00
CA VAL A 68 -11.86 0.53 9.07
C VAL A 68 -11.79 -0.66 10.01
N LEU A 69 -10.79 -1.52 9.78
CA LEU A 69 -10.43 -2.62 10.67
C LEU A 69 -8.90 -2.78 10.73
N PRO A 70 -8.37 -3.34 11.83
CA PRO A 70 -6.94 -3.55 11.96
C PRO A 70 -6.47 -4.69 11.07
N GLY A 71 -5.37 -4.45 10.38
CA GLY A 71 -4.64 -5.43 9.60
C GLY A 71 -3.41 -5.95 10.34
N PRO A 72 -2.52 -6.65 9.64
CA PRO A 72 -1.27 -7.14 10.21
C PRO A 72 -0.31 -6.01 10.55
N VAL A 73 0.63 -6.32 11.43
CA VAL A 73 1.84 -5.52 11.60
C VAL A 73 2.83 -5.89 10.50
N CYS A 74 3.47 -4.90 9.88
CA CYS A 74 4.49 -5.13 8.86
C CYS A 74 5.80 -4.41 9.24
N ASP A 75 6.91 -5.13 9.17
CA ASP A 75 8.26 -4.58 9.38
C ASP A 75 8.92 -4.08 8.09
N GLY A 76 8.27 -4.30 6.95
CA GLY A 76 8.76 -3.98 5.61
C GLY A 76 9.25 -5.21 4.84
N LEU A 77 9.47 -6.33 5.51
CA LEU A 77 9.90 -7.60 4.92
C LEU A 77 8.86 -8.70 5.09
N THR A 78 8.21 -8.72 6.25
CA THR A 78 7.21 -9.72 6.62
C THR A 78 6.03 -9.09 7.32
N THR A 79 4.93 -9.82 7.32
CA THR A 79 3.70 -9.46 8.04
C THR A 79 3.47 -10.43 9.19
N TRP A 80 2.94 -9.90 10.29
CA TRP A 80 2.73 -10.61 11.55
C TRP A 80 1.33 -10.35 12.09
N ASP A 81 0.75 -11.36 12.67
CA ASP A 81 -0.42 -11.16 13.53
C ASP A 81 0.02 -10.47 14.84
N PRO A 82 -0.60 -9.35 15.24
CA PRO A 82 -0.18 -8.60 16.41
C PRO A 82 -0.47 -9.30 17.75
N VAL A 83 -1.32 -10.33 17.76
CA VAL A 83 -1.74 -11.05 18.97
C VAL A 83 -0.99 -12.37 19.12
N SER A 84 -0.97 -13.19 18.06
CA SER A 84 -0.30 -14.49 18.09
C SER A 84 1.19 -14.41 17.78
N PHE A 85 1.67 -13.29 17.19
CA PHE A 85 3.02 -13.11 16.67
C PHE A 85 3.41 -14.12 15.59
N GLU A 86 2.42 -14.75 14.98
CA GLU A 86 2.63 -15.64 13.85
C GLU A 86 2.88 -14.87 12.58
N ARG A 87 3.77 -15.41 11.73
CA ARG A 87 3.98 -14.86 10.38
C ARG A 87 2.76 -15.14 9.52
N LEU A 88 2.27 -14.08 8.89
CA LEU A 88 1.17 -14.18 7.94
C LEU A 88 1.74 -14.32 6.53
N GLY A 89 1.49 -15.47 5.90
CA GLY A 89 1.96 -15.78 4.54
C GLY A 89 1.16 -15.09 3.44
N GLY A 90 0.91 -13.79 3.57
CA GLY A 90 0.13 -12.98 2.61
C GLY A 90 -1.36 -12.90 2.96
N ARG A 91 -1.78 -13.34 4.12
CA ARG A 91 -3.13 -13.08 4.64
C ARG A 91 -3.13 -11.78 5.42
N GLU A 92 -4.16 -11.00 5.25
CA GLU A 92 -4.14 -9.60 5.59
C GLU A 92 -4.81 -9.27 6.89
N SER A 93 -5.77 -10.05 7.31
CA SER A 93 -6.47 -9.85 8.58
C SER A 93 -6.98 -11.17 9.12
N THR A 94 -6.98 -11.28 10.45
CA THR A 94 -7.68 -12.32 11.18
C THR A 94 -9.14 -11.95 11.45
N MET A 95 -9.50 -10.68 11.20
CA MET A 95 -10.85 -10.15 11.36
C MET A 95 -11.64 -10.23 10.05
N SER A 96 -12.94 -10.43 10.16
CA SER A 96 -13.85 -10.39 9.01
C SER A 96 -14.07 -8.95 8.51
N PRO A 97 -14.24 -8.72 7.20
CA PRO A 97 -14.63 -7.40 6.68
C PRO A 97 -15.89 -6.82 7.34
N SER A 98 -16.81 -7.67 7.80
CA SER A 98 -18.03 -7.26 8.51
C SER A 98 -17.78 -6.69 9.91
N GLU A 99 -16.58 -6.84 10.46
CA GLU A 99 -16.19 -6.25 11.75
C GLU A 99 -15.63 -4.84 11.62
N ALA A 100 -15.50 -4.32 10.38
CA ALA A 100 -15.08 -2.96 10.15
C ALA A 100 -16.07 -1.96 10.74
N THR A 101 -15.57 -0.85 11.27
CA THR A 101 -16.41 0.10 11.99
C THR A 101 -15.97 1.55 11.75
N VAL A 102 -16.94 2.46 11.88
CA VAL A 102 -16.73 3.91 11.94
C VAL A 102 -16.77 4.43 13.39
N ASP A 103 -16.99 3.56 14.39
CA ASP A 103 -16.98 3.98 15.79
C ASP A 103 -15.55 4.36 16.23
N ARG A 104 -15.33 5.67 16.33
CA ARG A 104 -14.02 6.23 16.70
C ARG A 104 -13.49 5.74 18.05
N ARG A 105 -14.37 5.33 18.98
CA ARG A 105 -13.94 4.79 20.28
C ARG A 105 -13.35 3.40 20.12
N VAL A 106 -13.94 2.58 19.26
CA VAL A 106 -13.43 1.25 18.93
C VAL A 106 -12.12 1.38 18.13
N VAL A 107 -12.14 2.19 17.07
CA VAL A 107 -10.97 2.50 16.24
C VAL A 107 -9.80 2.97 17.10
N SER A 108 -10.02 3.93 17.98
CA SER A 108 -8.98 4.46 18.87
C SER A 108 -8.34 3.39 19.78
N LYS A 109 -9.10 2.39 20.21
CA LYS A 109 -8.60 1.28 21.02
C LYS A 109 -7.73 0.34 20.19
N TRP A 110 -8.12 0.02 18.97
CA TRP A 110 -7.38 -0.90 18.10
C TRP A 110 -5.95 -0.41 17.83
N TRP A 111 -5.77 0.88 17.56
CA TRP A 111 -4.44 1.48 17.33
C TRP A 111 -3.79 2.08 18.58
N ALA A 112 -4.23 1.71 19.78
CA ALA A 112 -3.62 2.21 21.02
C ALA A 112 -2.25 1.58 21.32
N VAL A 113 -2.02 0.34 20.90
CA VAL A 113 -0.86 -0.46 21.30
C VAL A 113 0.00 -0.90 20.12
N HIS A 114 -0.61 -1.36 19.02
CA HIS A 114 0.11 -1.97 17.92
C HIS A 114 0.12 -1.12 16.65
N ARG A 115 1.21 -1.21 15.89
CA ARG A 115 1.39 -0.54 14.59
C ARG A 115 0.75 -1.36 13.45
N GLN A 116 -0.52 -1.67 13.58
CA GLN A 116 -1.28 -2.44 12.64
C GLN A 116 -1.57 -1.63 11.38
N ALA A 117 -1.59 -2.29 10.23
CA ALA A 117 -2.08 -1.68 9.01
C ALA A 117 -3.56 -1.28 9.16
N ILE A 118 -3.97 -0.24 8.46
CA ILE A 118 -5.36 0.18 8.38
C ILE A 118 -5.95 -0.48 7.15
N LEU A 119 -6.95 -1.33 7.33
CA LEU A 119 -7.70 -1.94 6.26
C LEU A 119 -9.09 -1.31 6.17
N ALA A 120 -9.67 -1.30 4.97
CA ALA A 120 -11.06 -0.93 4.75
C ALA A 120 -11.72 -1.94 3.81
N PRO A 121 -12.98 -2.33 4.07
CA PRO A 121 -13.76 -3.12 3.14
C PRO A 121 -14.15 -2.28 1.93
N VAL A 122 -14.17 -2.93 0.77
CA VAL A 122 -14.51 -2.34 -0.51
C VAL A 122 -15.93 -2.76 -0.92
N GLY A 123 -16.63 -1.94 -1.69
CA GLY A 123 -17.89 -2.25 -2.31
C GLY A 123 -19.10 -1.50 -1.75
N GLU A 124 -19.10 -1.07 -0.49
CA GLU A 124 -20.22 -0.34 0.09
C GLU A 124 -20.02 1.18 0.06
N HIS A 125 -18.82 1.63 0.44
CA HIS A 125 -18.49 3.06 0.55
C HIS A 125 -17.67 3.56 -0.64
N PHE A 126 -16.90 2.70 -1.24
CA PHE A 126 -16.13 2.93 -2.46
C PHE A 126 -15.73 1.60 -3.09
N ASP A 127 -15.50 1.61 -4.40
CA ASP A 127 -14.72 0.59 -5.09
C ASP A 127 -13.29 1.09 -5.31
N VAL A 128 -12.39 0.19 -5.67
CA VAL A 128 -10.99 0.55 -5.92
C VAL A 128 -10.52 -0.03 -7.24
N VAL A 129 -10.04 0.85 -8.13
CA VAL A 129 -9.32 0.43 -9.33
C VAL A 129 -7.84 0.37 -9.00
N ARG A 130 -7.24 -0.83 -9.05
CA ARG A 130 -5.81 -1.05 -8.92
C ARG A 130 -5.15 -1.11 -10.28
N ALA A 131 -4.09 -0.34 -10.46
CA ALA A 131 -3.30 -0.33 -11.68
C ALA A 131 -1.80 -0.45 -11.38
N PRO A 132 -0.96 -0.91 -12.32
CA PRO A 132 0.48 -0.80 -12.22
C PRO A 132 0.92 0.63 -11.94
N THR A 133 1.96 0.81 -11.10
CA THR A 133 2.39 2.14 -10.64
C THR A 133 2.70 3.09 -11.80
N HIS A 134 3.32 2.60 -12.87
CA HIS A 134 3.64 3.42 -14.05
C HIS A 134 2.39 3.93 -14.77
N LEU A 135 1.34 3.10 -14.89
CA LEU A 135 0.05 3.52 -15.45
C LEU A 135 -0.65 4.52 -14.53
N GLY A 136 -0.55 4.32 -13.22
CA GLY A 136 -1.08 5.29 -12.25
C GLY A 136 -0.47 6.68 -12.39
N TRP A 137 0.85 6.78 -12.58
CA TRP A 137 1.52 8.06 -12.82
C TRP A 137 1.13 8.68 -14.18
N ARG A 138 1.03 7.88 -15.24
CA ARG A 138 0.56 8.36 -16.55
C ARG A 138 -0.88 8.86 -16.48
N ALA A 139 -1.76 8.11 -15.80
CA ALA A 139 -3.15 8.52 -15.59
C ALA A 139 -3.22 9.86 -14.86
N LEU A 140 -2.49 10.02 -13.75
CA LEU A 140 -2.43 11.27 -13.01
C LEU A 140 -2.00 12.45 -13.87
N ALA A 141 -1.01 12.26 -14.75
CA ALA A 141 -0.54 13.31 -15.65
C ALA A 141 -1.53 13.63 -16.80
N ALA A 142 -2.32 12.65 -17.21
CA ALA A 142 -3.28 12.78 -18.31
C ALA A 142 -4.66 13.32 -17.88
N PHE A 143 -4.96 13.32 -16.58
CA PHE A 143 -6.19 13.86 -16.03
C PHE A 143 -6.08 15.38 -15.79
N ASP A 144 -6.13 16.17 -16.86
CA ASP A 144 -6.14 17.63 -16.81
C ASP A 144 -7.56 18.16 -16.50
N GLY A 145 -8.06 17.91 -15.30
CA GLY A 145 -9.21 18.63 -14.75
C GLY A 145 -10.61 18.27 -15.29
N GLY A 146 -10.71 17.38 -16.27
CA GLY A 146 -12.00 17.07 -16.92
C GLY A 146 -12.81 15.93 -16.28
N CYS A 147 -12.18 15.06 -15.51
CA CYS A 147 -12.85 13.98 -14.78
C CYS A 147 -12.30 13.93 -13.35
N PRO A 148 -13.16 13.83 -12.33
CA PRO A 148 -12.68 13.72 -10.96
C PRO A 148 -11.97 12.38 -10.76
N LEU A 149 -10.64 12.43 -10.59
CA LEU A 149 -9.84 11.24 -10.25
C LEU A 149 -10.22 10.63 -8.91
N GLY A 150 -10.84 11.42 -8.03
CA GLY A 150 -11.05 11.02 -6.66
C GLY A 150 -9.75 10.85 -5.87
N PRO A 151 -9.82 10.27 -4.67
CA PRO A 151 -8.64 9.94 -3.88
C PRO A 151 -7.79 8.89 -4.60
N MET A 152 -6.46 9.07 -4.52
CA MET A 152 -5.50 8.16 -5.14
C MET A 152 -4.37 7.85 -4.17
N ALA A 153 -4.16 6.57 -3.89
CA ALA A 153 -3.04 6.08 -3.10
C ALA A 153 -2.00 5.38 -3.98
N LEU A 154 -0.75 5.41 -3.52
CA LEU A 154 0.37 4.71 -4.13
C LEU A 154 1.01 3.76 -3.13
N SER A 155 1.45 2.61 -3.60
CA SER A 155 2.20 1.63 -2.84
C SER A 155 3.26 0.98 -3.73
N PRO A 156 4.18 0.17 -3.16
CA PRO A 156 5.07 -0.68 -3.96
C PRO A 156 4.34 -1.66 -4.88
N HIS A 157 3.07 -1.93 -4.61
CA HIS A 157 2.26 -2.93 -5.33
C HIS A 157 1.32 -2.33 -6.38
N GLY A 158 1.32 -1.01 -6.56
CA GLY A 158 0.51 -0.33 -7.57
C GLY A 158 -0.06 1.01 -7.13
N ALA A 159 -0.84 1.58 -8.02
CA ALA A 159 -1.68 2.75 -7.80
C ALA A 159 -3.12 2.30 -7.53
N PHE A 160 -3.79 2.96 -6.59
CA PHE A 160 -5.15 2.65 -6.16
C PHE A 160 -6.00 3.89 -6.31
N PHE A 161 -7.01 3.82 -7.15
CA PHE A 161 -7.99 4.89 -7.37
C PHE A 161 -9.27 4.53 -6.64
N PHE A 162 -9.72 5.41 -5.77
CA PHE A 162 -10.95 5.23 -5.01
C PHE A 162 -12.11 5.85 -5.79
N VAL A 163 -13.08 5.02 -6.14
CA VAL A 163 -14.17 5.37 -7.05
C VAL A 163 -15.54 5.11 -6.41
N GLU A 164 -16.59 5.73 -6.93
CA GLU A 164 -17.94 5.48 -6.49
C GLU A 164 -18.32 4.01 -6.70
N PRO A 165 -19.01 3.37 -5.74
CA PRO A 165 -19.38 1.97 -5.84
C PRO A 165 -20.21 1.69 -7.10
N GLY A 166 -19.87 0.58 -7.79
CA GLY A 166 -20.61 0.12 -8.98
C GLY A 166 -20.37 0.92 -10.25
N THR A 167 -19.53 1.98 -10.24
CA THR A 167 -19.27 2.79 -11.45
C THR A 167 -18.30 2.15 -12.43
N CYS A 168 -17.61 1.07 -12.05
CA CYS A 168 -16.69 0.36 -12.94
C CYS A 168 -17.39 -0.43 -14.05
N GLY A 169 -18.63 -0.89 -13.81
CA GLY A 169 -19.40 -1.70 -14.77
C GLY A 169 -18.66 -2.97 -15.20
N ASP A 170 -19.10 -3.54 -16.34
CA ASP A 170 -18.47 -4.72 -16.97
C ASP A 170 -17.40 -4.32 -18.00
N SER A 171 -16.63 -3.27 -17.73
CA SER A 171 -15.59 -2.76 -18.64
C SER A 171 -14.46 -3.78 -18.81
N GLU A 172 -13.97 -3.92 -20.06
CA GLU A 172 -12.75 -4.68 -20.33
C GLU A 172 -11.56 -4.04 -19.63
N LEU A 173 -10.83 -4.85 -18.87
CA LEU A 173 -9.71 -4.36 -18.06
C LEU A 173 -8.40 -4.43 -18.84
N ALA A 174 -7.65 -3.36 -18.82
CA ALA A 174 -6.28 -3.35 -19.35
C ALA A 174 -5.37 -4.30 -18.56
N SER A 175 -4.29 -4.75 -19.20
CA SER A 175 -3.34 -5.69 -18.57
C SER A 175 -2.80 -5.16 -17.24
N GLY A 176 -2.94 -5.95 -16.18
CA GLY A 176 -2.51 -5.61 -14.82
C GLY A 176 -3.42 -4.62 -14.09
N VAL A 177 -4.54 -4.24 -14.67
CA VAL A 177 -5.60 -3.46 -13.99
C VAL A 177 -6.60 -4.43 -13.35
N GLU A 178 -7.03 -4.14 -12.14
CA GLU A 178 -7.99 -4.93 -11.37
C GLU A 178 -9.01 -4.00 -10.71
N VAL A 179 -10.24 -4.45 -10.59
CA VAL A 179 -11.28 -3.77 -9.81
C VAL A 179 -11.49 -4.57 -8.53
N LEU A 180 -11.27 -3.91 -7.40
CA LEU A 180 -11.62 -4.44 -6.08
C LEU A 180 -13.02 -3.97 -5.74
N SER A 181 -13.87 -4.88 -5.31
CA SER A 181 -15.26 -4.63 -5.02
C SER A 181 -15.73 -5.38 -3.77
N SER A 182 -17.02 -5.59 -3.63
CA SER A 182 -17.60 -6.21 -2.42
C SER A 182 -16.92 -7.52 -2.02
N GLY A 183 -16.47 -7.58 -0.78
CA GLY A 183 -15.75 -8.71 -0.19
C GLY A 183 -14.23 -8.56 -0.16
N ASP A 184 -13.68 -7.58 -0.87
CA ASP A 184 -12.27 -7.28 -0.86
C ASP A 184 -11.90 -6.32 0.28
N LEU A 185 -10.61 -6.31 0.63
CA LEU A 185 -10.02 -5.36 1.57
C LEU A 185 -8.92 -4.56 0.88
N VAL A 186 -8.87 -3.27 1.16
CA VAL A 186 -7.79 -2.39 0.71
C VAL A 186 -6.99 -1.87 1.90
N VAL A 187 -5.67 -1.76 1.73
CA VAL A 187 -4.78 -1.16 2.73
C VAL A 187 -4.76 0.36 2.55
N LEU A 188 -5.09 1.10 3.60
CA LEU A 188 -5.12 2.56 3.58
C LEU A 188 -3.81 3.17 4.09
N PRO A 189 -3.40 4.35 3.55
CA PRO A 189 -2.29 5.14 4.09
C PRO A 189 -2.51 5.53 5.57
N PRO A 190 -1.46 5.68 6.36
CA PRO A 190 -0.04 5.52 6.07
C PRO A 190 0.49 4.13 6.43
N SER A 191 -0.23 3.08 6.13
CA SER A 191 0.11 1.71 6.50
C SER A 191 1.42 1.25 5.85
N ARG A 192 2.20 0.49 6.60
CA ARG A 192 3.38 -0.20 6.07
C ARG A 192 2.96 -1.54 5.47
N VAL A 193 3.50 -1.83 4.30
CA VAL A 193 3.36 -3.11 3.59
C VAL A 193 4.74 -3.68 3.27
N VAL A 194 4.79 -4.90 2.80
CA VAL A 194 6.07 -5.47 2.31
C VAL A 194 6.63 -4.59 1.21
N ALA A 195 7.93 -4.31 1.29
CA ALA A 195 8.70 -3.46 0.38
C ALA A 195 8.39 -1.94 0.47
N GLY A 196 7.54 -1.46 1.38
CA GLY A 196 7.36 -0.02 1.53
C GLY A 196 6.17 0.45 2.36
N VAL A 197 5.64 1.58 1.98
CA VAL A 197 4.53 2.26 2.67
C VAL A 197 3.46 2.61 1.65
N VAL A 198 2.20 2.58 2.06
CA VAL A 198 1.08 3.13 1.30
C VAL A 198 0.94 4.61 1.66
N TRP A 199 0.82 5.47 0.65
CA TRP A 199 0.71 6.91 0.86
C TRP A 199 -0.27 7.55 -0.12
N TRP A 200 -0.92 8.64 0.31
CA TRP A 200 -1.84 9.39 -0.55
C TRP A 200 -1.07 10.24 -1.56
N ARG A 201 -1.44 10.11 -2.83
CA ARG A 201 -1.09 11.10 -3.86
C ARG A 201 -2.16 12.18 -3.94
N ILE A 202 -3.42 11.77 -3.75
CA ILE A 202 -4.59 12.66 -3.58
C ILE A 202 -5.34 12.12 -2.37
N SER A 203 -5.39 12.91 -1.30
CA SER A 203 -6.02 12.49 -0.04
C SER A 203 -7.54 12.65 -0.10
N PRO A 204 -8.31 11.73 0.50
CA PRO A 204 -9.75 11.91 0.67
C PRO A 204 -10.10 13.08 1.61
N LEU A 205 -9.13 13.56 2.41
CA LEU A 205 -9.30 14.76 3.24
C LEU A 205 -9.17 16.06 2.42
N GLU A 206 -8.60 15.99 1.23
CA GLU A 206 -8.43 17.12 0.30
C GLU A 206 -9.52 17.15 -0.78
N ARG A 207 -10.14 16.00 -1.04
CA ARG A 207 -11.21 15.85 -2.03
C ARG A 207 -12.27 14.92 -1.47
N ASP A 208 -13.43 15.45 -1.20
CA ASP A 208 -14.59 14.71 -0.67
C ASP A 208 -15.27 13.81 -1.71
N LEU A 209 -14.93 13.95 -2.99
CA LEU A 209 -15.56 13.21 -4.08
C LEU A 209 -14.72 12.00 -4.48
N LEU A 210 -15.38 10.85 -4.57
CA LEU A 210 -14.83 9.66 -5.19
C LEU A 210 -14.69 9.84 -6.70
N GLY A 211 -13.86 9.01 -7.35
CA GLY A 211 -13.65 9.06 -8.79
C GLY A 211 -14.78 8.37 -9.57
N ASP A 212 -14.82 8.62 -10.89
CA ASP A 212 -15.64 7.85 -11.82
C ASP A 212 -14.90 6.60 -12.30
N GLY A 213 -15.34 5.42 -11.88
CA GLY A 213 -14.69 4.15 -12.19
C GLY A 213 -14.59 3.88 -13.69
N ALA A 214 -15.69 4.07 -14.45
CA ALA A 214 -15.70 3.85 -15.89
C ALA A 214 -14.75 4.80 -16.64
N GLY A 215 -14.71 6.08 -16.23
CA GLY A 215 -13.79 7.06 -16.80
C GLY A 215 -12.32 6.72 -16.53
N ILE A 216 -12.02 6.27 -15.32
CA ILE A 216 -10.66 5.84 -14.94
C ILE A 216 -10.24 4.60 -15.73
N LEU A 217 -11.10 3.56 -15.82
CA LEU A 217 -10.82 2.34 -16.56
C LEU A 217 -10.57 2.62 -18.04
N ARG A 218 -11.41 3.42 -18.68
CA ARG A 218 -11.23 3.84 -20.07
C ARG A 218 -9.89 4.54 -20.25
N LYS A 219 -9.53 5.47 -19.37
CA LYS A 219 -8.26 6.18 -19.46
C LYS A 219 -7.06 5.27 -19.28
N LEU A 220 -7.11 4.33 -18.36
CA LEU A 220 -6.06 3.34 -18.17
C LEU A 220 -5.91 2.43 -19.40
N ALA A 221 -7.01 2.05 -20.07
CA ALA A 221 -6.98 1.27 -21.30
C ALA A 221 -6.33 2.04 -22.46
N GLU A 222 -6.70 3.31 -22.66
CA GLU A 222 -6.05 4.19 -23.65
C GLU A 222 -4.54 4.26 -23.43
N LEU A 223 -4.12 4.54 -22.21
CA LEU A 223 -2.71 4.66 -21.84
C LEU A 223 -1.94 3.34 -21.97
N SER A 224 -2.58 2.20 -21.75
CA SER A 224 -1.93 0.89 -21.92
C SER A 224 -1.70 0.55 -23.40
N GLY A 225 -2.63 0.93 -24.29
CA GLY A 225 -2.55 0.71 -25.72
C GLY A 225 -1.49 1.56 -26.46
N GLU A 226 -1.12 2.71 -25.91
CA GLU A 226 -0.07 3.58 -26.46
C GLU A 226 1.38 3.08 -26.20
N SER A 227 1.54 1.96 -25.48
CA SER A 227 2.85 1.41 -25.09
C SER A 227 3.28 0.19 -25.91
N ALA A 228 2.54 -0.16 -26.98
CA ALA A 228 2.78 -1.29 -27.85
C ALA A 228 3.59 -0.94 -29.11
#